data_a9514b058ee06b50efaa5179e881888e
#
_entry.id   a9514b058ee06b50efaa5179e881888e
#
_cell.length_a   1.000
_cell.length_b   1.000
_cell.length_c   1.000
_cell.angle_alpha   90.00
_cell.angle_beta   90.00
_cell.angle_gamma   90.00
#
_symmetry.space_group_name_H-M   'P 1'
#
loop_
_entity.id
_entity.type
_entity.pdbx_description
1 polymer ?
#
loop_
_entity_poly.entity_id
_entity_poly.type
_entity_poly.pdbx_seq_one_letter_code
_entity_poly.pdbx_strand_id
1 'polypeptide(L)'
;DCTMRIGVDLGGTNVRAGLVKDGRIVRLLSEPCKADRPEGEVVDQIASLIGKLITPDVARIGIGVPSVVDAARGIVYNVVGIPSWREVYLKDLLEKRFGVPVYVNNDCNCFALGVSRFGEASAYSDVVCVALGTGVGAGIVIGGELYCGHDTGAGEIGSIPYLDRDYEYYCSSRFFVGRGTTGKEAYERALAGDPAALALWHEFGGHIGRLVMMILDRK
;
A
#
# COMPACT_ATOMS: atom_id res chain seq x y z
N ASP A 1 21.68 11.72 15.46
CA ASP A 1 21.98 10.33 15.13
C ASP A 1 21.46 10.02 13.72
N CYS A 2 22.41 9.87 12.79
CA CYS A 2 22.12 9.62 11.38
C CYS A 2 21.72 8.13 11.20
N THR A 3 20.51 7.77 11.64
CA THR A 3 20.03 6.39 11.63
C THR A 3 19.50 6.05 10.25
N MET A 4 20.12 5.08 9.56
CA MET A 4 19.61 4.53 8.32
C MET A 4 18.50 3.50 8.56
N ARG A 5 17.58 3.39 7.63
CA ARG A 5 16.46 2.43 7.63
C ARG A 5 16.31 1.84 6.25
N ILE A 6 15.77 0.63 6.17
CA ILE A 6 15.35 0.05 4.90
C ILE A 6 13.83 0.00 4.88
N GLY A 7 13.23 0.48 3.80
CA GLY A 7 11.81 0.30 3.50
C GLY A 7 11.64 -0.68 2.36
N VAL A 8 10.71 -1.61 2.49
CA VAL A 8 10.34 -2.58 1.45
C VAL A 8 8.87 -2.42 1.12
N ASP A 9 8.57 -2.35 -0.17
CA ASP A 9 7.21 -2.36 -0.73
C ASP A 9 7.04 -3.65 -1.53
N LEU A 10 6.24 -4.58 -0.99
CA LEU A 10 5.93 -5.84 -1.63
C LEU A 10 4.62 -5.70 -2.41
N GLY A 11 4.69 -5.79 -3.72
CA GLY A 11 3.50 -5.88 -4.58
C GLY A 11 3.49 -7.20 -5.34
N GLY A 12 2.31 -7.58 -5.84
CA GLY A 12 2.18 -8.79 -6.68
C GLY A 12 2.92 -8.69 -8.02
N THR A 13 3.25 -7.49 -8.48
CA THR A 13 3.97 -7.25 -9.75
C THR A 13 5.44 -6.94 -9.51
N ASN A 14 5.75 -6.10 -8.53
CA ASN A 14 7.11 -5.65 -8.23
C ASN A 14 7.39 -5.71 -6.73
N VAL A 15 8.64 -5.95 -6.39
CA VAL A 15 9.20 -5.73 -5.06
C VAL A 15 10.20 -4.58 -5.14
N ARG A 16 10.07 -3.62 -4.25
CA ARG A 16 10.97 -2.47 -4.14
C ARG A 16 11.59 -2.43 -2.77
N ALA A 17 12.87 -2.09 -2.69
CA ALA A 17 13.56 -1.85 -1.43
C ALA A 17 14.36 -0.56 -1.52
N GLY A 18 14.21 0.30 -0.53
CA GLY A 18 14.88 1.59 -0.45
C GLY A 18 15.69 1.76 0.82
N LEU A 19 16.93 2.24 0.68
CA LEU A 19 17.72 2.72 1.80
C LEU A 19 17.30 4.16 2.11
N VAL A 20 16.86 4.41 3.33
CA VAL A 20 16.36 5.72 3.78
C VAL A 20 17.32 6.31 4.80
N LYS A 21 17.74 7.55 4.56
CA LYS A 21 18.55 8.36 5.44
C LYS A 21 17.91 9.73 5.59
N ASP A 22 17.72 10.20 6.83
CA ASP A 22 17.16 11.52 7.12
C ASP A 22 15.83 11.81 6.38
N GLY A 23 14.94 10.81 6.34
CA GLY A 23 13.65 10.91 5.67
C GLY A 23 13.69 10.86 4.12
N ARG A 24 14.85 10.63 3.52
CA ARG A 24 15.03 10.57 2.06
C ARG A 24 15.51 9.20 1.60
N ILE A 25 14.99 8.74 0.48
CA ILE A 25 15.49 7.54 -0.19
C ILE A 25 16.82 7.88 -0.87
N VAL A 26 17.91 7.29 -0.41
CA VAL A 26 19.26 7.51 -0.95
C VAL A 26 19.67 6.44 -1.95
N ARG A 27 19.02 5.26 -1.91
CA ARG A 27 19.19 4.17 -2.88
C ARG A 27 17.89 3.40 -3.00
N LEU A 28 17.46 3.09 -4.21
CA LEU A 28 16.25 2.33 -4.50
C LEU A 28 16.59 1.17 -5.44
N LEU A 29 16.11 -0.01 -5.09
CA LEU A 29 16.16 -1.23 -5.91
C LEU A 29 14.73 -1.66 -6.23
N SER A 30 14.50 -2.19 -7.43
CA SER A 30 13.21 -2.72 -7.85
C SER A 30 13.43 -3.94 -8.73
N GLU A 31 12.64 -4.99 -8.49
CA GLU A 31 12.64 -6.22 -9.28
C GLU A 31 11.19 -6.67 -9.52
N PRO A 32 10.90 -7.36 -10.64
CA PRO A 32 9.63 -8.07 -10.80
C PRO A 32 9.43 -9.08 -9.66
N CYS A 33 8.25 -9.10 -9.05
CA CYS A 33 7.94 -10.02 -7.97
C CYS A 33 7.84 -11.45 -8.49
N LYS A 34 8.46 -12.39 -7.78
CA LYS A 34 8.33 -13.84 -8.01
C LYS A 34 7.02 -14.39 -7.42
N ALA A 35 5.91 -13.74 -7.73
CA ALA A 35 4.61 -13.92 -7.08
C ALA A 35 4.02 -15.34 -7.25
N ASP A 36 4.36 -16.04 -8.32
CA ASP A 36 3.95 -17.40 -8.64
C ASP A 36 4.83 -18.49 -8.04
N ARG A 37 5.91 -18.11 -7.34
CA ARG A 37 6.88 -19.03 -6.77
C ARG A 37 6.50 -19.45 -5.34
N PRO A 38 7.10 -20.54 -4.82
CA PRO A 38 6.93 -20.94 -3.44
C PRO A 38 7.23 -19.82 -2.44
N GLU A 39 6.58 -19.87 -1.28
CA GLU A 39 6.69 -18.87 -0.20
C GLU A 39 8.13 -18.47 0.10
N GLY A 40 9.02 -19.47 0.29
CA GLY A 40 10.41 -19.22 0.63
C GLY A 40 11.19 -18.48 -0.45
N GLU A 41 10.88 -18.68 -1.73
CA GLU A 41 11.56 -17.98 -2.82
C GLU A 41 11.18 -16.48 -2.86
N VAL A 42 9.96 -16.14 -2.49
CA VAL A 42 9.54 -14.73 -2.38
C VAL A 42 10.19 -14.07 -1.17
N VAL A 43 10.27 -14.78 -0.03
CA VAL A 43 11.02 -14.31 1.15
C VAL A 43 12.50 -14.10 0.81
N ASP A 44 13.11 -15.05 0.10
CA ASP A 44 14.51 -14.95 -0.33
C ASP A 44 14.74 -13.78 -1.30
N GLN A 45 13.78 -13.47 -2.17
CA GLN A 45 13.85 -12.29 -3.04
C GLN A 45 13.88 -10.99 -2.21
N ILE A 46 12.98 -10.84 -1.24
CA ILE A 46 12.98 -9.70 -0.33
C ILE A 46 14.30 -9.60 0.42
N ALA A 47 14.76 -10.73 0.97
CA ALA A 47 16.01 -10.78 1.70
C ALA A 47 17.24 -10.46 0.84
N SER A 48 17.23 -10.87 -0.44
CA SER A 48 18.28 -10.51 -1.41
C SER A 48 18.33 -9.01 -1.65
N LEU A 49 17.18 -8.33 -1.83
CA LEU A 49 17.13 -6.88 -1.99
C LEU A 49 17.61 -6.15 -0.74
N ILE A 50 17.17 -6.59 0.45
CA ILE A 50 17.64 -6.04 1.73
C ILE A 50 19.15 -6.24 1.86
N GLY A 51 19.66 -7.41 1.53
CA GLY A 51 21.10 -7.73 1.60
C GLY A 51 21.99 -6.84 0.74
N LYS A 52 21.45 -6.31 -0.37
CA LYS A 52 22.15 -5.33 -1.24
C LYS A 52 22.18 -3.91 -0.65
N LEU A 53 21.36 -3.63 0.36
CA LEU A 53 21.20 -2.29 0.95
C LEU A 53 21.69 -2.23 2.41
N ILE A 54 21.72 -3.36 3.11
CA ILE A 54 22.02 -3.40 4.52
C ILE A 54 23.47 -3.01 4.79
N THR A 55 23.66 -2.16 5.78
CA THR A 55 24.98 -1.74 6.31
C THR A 55 24.90 -1.74 7.84
N PRO A 56 26.04 -1.70 8.56
CA PRO A 56 26.05 -1.64 10.02
C PRO A 56 25.25 -0.47 10.62
N ASP A 57 25.03 0.60 9.84
CA ASP A 57 24.28 1.80 10.27
C ASP A 57 22.76 1.65 10.13
N VAL A 58 22.28 0.56 9.51
CA VAL A 58 20.85 0.29 9.39
C VAL A 58 20.28 -0.18 10.72
N ALA A 59 19.43 0.64 11.32
CA ALA A 59 18.87 0.39 12.65
C ALA A 59 17.61 -0.48 12.61
N ARG A 60 16.86 -0.47 11.50
CA ARG A 60 15.58 -1.19 11.37
C ARG A 60 15.13 -1.34 9.93
N ILE A 61 14.22 -2.30 9.70
CA ILE A 61 13.58 -2.56 8.41
C ILE A 61 12.07 -2.42 8.57
N GLY A 62 11.42 -1.72 7.65
CA GLY A 62 9.97 -1.63 7.54
C GLY A 62 9.47 -2.24 6.23
N ILE A 63 8.37 -2.99 6.27
CA ILE A 63 7.83 -3.68 5.10
C ILE A 63 6.34 -3.40 4.98
N GLY A 64 5.93 -2.88 3.82
CA GLY A 64 4.53 -2.76 3.41
C GLY A 64 4.12 -3.94 2.54
N VAL A 65 2.97 -4.55 2.83
CA VAL A 65 2.43 -5.68 2.08
C VAL A 65 0.95 -5.45 1.73
N PRO A 66 0.47 -5.92 0.56
CA PRO A 66 -0.92 -5.69 0.12
C PRO A 66 -1.87 -6.74 0.73
N SER A 67 -1.96 -6.77 2.08
CA SER A 67 -2.67 -7.82 2.79
C SER A 67 -2.98 -7.44 4.23
N VAL A 68 -3.79 -8.26 4.88
CA VAL A 68 -4.01 -8.21 6.33
C VAL A 68 -2.74 -8.67 7.06
N VAL A 69 -2.31 -7.90 8.04
CA VAL A 69 -1.10 -8.12 8.81
C VAL A 69 -1.40 -8.06 10.30
N ASP A 70 -0.97 -9.08 11.05
CA ASP A 70 -0.77 -8.94 12.49
C ASP A 70 0.52 -8.12 12.71
N ALA A 71 0.38 -6.81 12.84
CA ALA A 71 1.53 -5.91 12.92
C ALA A 71 2.36 -6.10 14.19
N ALA A 72 1.76 -6.57 15.29
CA ALA A 72 2.47 -6.83 16.55
C ALA A 72 3.43 -8.02 16.40
N ARG A 73 2.97 -9.08 15.75
CA ARG A 73 3.74 -10.32 15.51
C ARG A 73 4.47 -10.32 14.17
N GLY A 74 4.15 -9.41 13.26
CA GLY A 74 4.73 -9.35 11.91
C GLY A 74 4.36 -10.55 11.03
N ILE A 75 3.13 -11.06 11.20
CA ILE A 75 2.60 -12.18 10.43
C ILE A 75 1.71 -11.64 9.32
N VAL A 76 1.93 -12.12 8.11
CA VAL A 76 1.21 -11.73 6.90
C VAL A 76 0.24 -12.84 6.51
N TYR A 77 -1.02 -12.47 6.21
CA TYR A 77 -2.06 -13.44 5.87
C TYR A 77 -2.60 -13.20 4.46
N ASN A 78 -2.74 -14.29 3.68
CA ASN A 78 -3.48 -14.31 2.40
C ASN A 78 -3.16 -13.14 1.46
N VAL A 79 -1.90 -13.02 1.03
CA VAL A 79 -1.46 -11.92 0.19
C VAL A 79 -2.12 -11.99 -1.19
N VAL A 80 -2.85 -10.95 -1.54
CA VAL A 80 -3.44 -10.79 -2.87
C VAL A 80 -2.32 -10.70 -3.90
N GLY A 81 -2.38 -11.57 -4.92
CA GLY A 81 -1.37 -11.63 -5.98
C GLY A 81 -0.15 -12.49 -5.69
N ILE A 82 -0.02 -13.09 -4.49
CA ILE A 82 1.03 -14.07 -4.16
C ILE A 82 0.37 -15.30 -3.52
N PRO A 83 -0.12 -16.25 -4.32
CA PRO A 83 -0.96 -17.36 -3.83
C PRO A 83 -0.29 -18.28 -2.81
N SER A 84 1.04 -18.36 -2.80
CA SER A 84 1.81 -19.16 -1.83
C SER A 84 1.84 -18.54 -0.42
N TRP A 85 1.55 -17.24 -0.29
CA TRP A 85 1.60 -16.52 0.99
C TRP A 85 0.25 -16.56 1.70
N ARG A 86 0.00 -17.63 2.44
CA ARG A 86 -1.22 -17.79 3.24
C ARG A 86 -1.05 -17.33 4.69
N GLU A 87 0.06 -17.71 5.32
CA GLU A 87 0.45 -17.30 6.67
C GLU A 87 1.98 -17.28 6.74
N VAL A 88 2.58 -16.11 6.71
CA VAL A 88 4.03 -15.95 6.64
C VAL A 88 4.53 -15.16 7.84
N TYR A 89 5.41 -15.74 8.62
CA TYR A 89 6.09 -15.14 9.78
C TYR A 89 7.24 -14.24 9.32
N LEU A 90 6.90 -13.22 8.52
CA LEU A 90 7.88 -12.43 7.78
C LEU A 90 8.88 -11.70 8.69
N LYS A 91 8.37 -11.13 9.81
CA LYS A 91 9.22 -10.46 10.80
C LYS A 91 10.28 -11.39 11.33
N ASP A 92 9.89 -12.54 11.86
CA ASP A 92 10.81 -13.50 12.49
C ASP A 92 11.86 -14.03 11.50
N LEU A 93 11.43 -14.33 10.27
CA LEU A 93 12.33 -14.82 9.22
C LEU A 93 13.42 -13.81 8.88
N LEU A 94 13.05 -12.52 8.76
CA LEU A 94 14.01 -11.48 8.39
C LEU A 94 14.82 -10.96 9.57
N GLU A 95 14.26 -10.88 10.78
CA GLU A 95 15.02 -10.57 12.00
C GLU A 95 16.12 -11.61 12.28
N LYS A 96 15.78 -12.90 12.12
CA LYS A 96 16.76 -13.99 12.23
C LYS A 96 17.90 -13.86 11.21
N ARG A 97 17.60 -13.35 10.01
CA ARG A 97 18.58 -13.27 8.92
C ARG A 97 19.47 -12.03 9.02
N PHE A 98 18.94 -10.91 9.48
CA PHE A 98 19.67 -9.64 9.46
C PHE A 98 20.07 -9.11 10.84
N GLY A 99 19.51 -9.63 11.92
CA GLY A 99 19.84 -9.21 13.28
C GLY A 99 19.40 -7.80 13.64
N VAL A 100 18.46 -7.21 12.88
CA VAL A 100 17.89 -5.88 13.14
C VAL A 100 16.37 -5.97 13.26
N PRO A 101 15.71 -5.09 14.04
CA PRO A 101 14.25 -5.08 14.18
C PRO A 101 13.55 -4.94 12.84
N VAL A 102 12.52 -5.74 12.60
CA VAL A 102 11.68 -5.74 11.41
C VAL A 102 10.23 -5.40 11.79
N TYR A 103 9.63 -4.48 11.06
CA TYR A 103 8.24 -4.06 11.23
C TYR A 103 7.48 -4.33 9.93
N VAL A 104 6.33 -5.00 10.04
CA VAL A 104 5.50 -5.35 8.89
C VAL A 104 4.12 -4.74 9.07
N ASN A 105 3.58 -4.11 8.05
CA ASN A 105 2.22 -3.58 8.06
C ASN A 105 1.60 -3.65 6.65
N ASN A 106 0.29 -3.39 6.58
CA ASN A 106 -0.39 -3.20 5.30
C ASN A 106 0.22 -2.02 4.54
N ASP A 107 0.27 -2.10 3.21
CA ASP A 107 0.86 -1.10 2.33
C ASP A 107 0.16 0.27 2.42
N CYS A 108 -1.19 0.31 2.50
CA CYS A 108 -1.94 1.55 2.68
C CYS A 108 -1.67 2.20 4.05
N ASN A 109 -1.49 1.40 5.09
CA ASN A 109 -1.08 1.87 6.41
C ASN A 109 0.33 2.48 6.37
N CYS A 110 1.27 1.82 5.70
CA CYS A 110 2.63 2.35 5.50
C CYS A 110 2.60 3.65 4.70
N PHE A 111 1.78 3.71 3.65
CA PHE A 111 1.59 4.92 2.84
C PHE A 111 1.03 6.08 3.69
N ALA A 112 -0.03 5.85 4.45
CA ALA A 112 -0.63 6.86 5.32
C ALA A 112 0.36 7.40 6.34
N LEU A 113 1.14 6.53 6.97
CA LEU A 113 2.17 6.91 7.92
C LEU A 113 3.29 7.73 7.25
N GLY A 114 3.68 7.35 6.04
CA GLY A 114 4.67 8.07 5.24
C GLY A 114 4.23 9.49 4.90
N VAL A 115 3.00 9.64 4.39
CA VAL A 115 2.41 10.96 4.05
C VAL A 115 2.23 11.83 5.30
N SER A 116 1.80 11.23 6.42
CA SER A 116 1.63 11.93 7.69
C SER A 116 2.95 12.37 8.32
N ARG A 117 4.03 11.61 8.16
CA ARG A 117 5.33 11.92 8.80
C ARG A 117 6.26 12.74 7.91
N PHE A 118 6.22 12.54 6.61
CA PHE A 118 7.20 13.11 5.67
C PHE A 118 6.58 13.82 4.47
N GLY A 119 5.25 13.71 4.29
CA GLY A 119 4.53 14.27 3.15
C GLY A 119 3.72 15.51 3.51
N GLU A 120 2.77 15.83 2.63
CA GLU A 120 1.93 17.03 2.70
C GLU A 120 1.01 17.06 3.92
N ALA A 121 0.74 15.90 4.54
CA ALA A 121 -0.09 15.80 5.74
C ALA A 121 0.68 15.95 7.06
N SER A 122 1.98 16.28 7.03
CA SER A 122 2.82 16.36 8.24
C SER A 122 2.42 17.45 9.23
N ALA A 123 1.61 18.41 8.82
CA ALA A 123 1.05 19.46 9.68
C ALA A 123 -0.22 19.03 10.46
N TYR A 124 -0.76 17.83 10.16
CA TYR A 124 -2.02 17.35 10.73
C TYR A 124 -1.79 16.16 11.64
N SER A 125 -2.48 16.12 12.79
CA SER A 125 -2.47 14.98 13.71
C SER A 125 -3.42 13.86 13.30
N ASP A 126 -4.50 14.22 12.62
CA ASP A 126 -5.56 13.30 12.23
C ASP A 126 -5.71 13.31 10.71
N VAL A 127 -5.45 12.16 10.09
CA VAL A 127 -5.36 12.03 8.62
C VAL A 127 -5.97 10.71 8.18
N VAL A 128 -6.77 10.76 7.12
CA VAL A 128 -7.16 9.57 6.37
C VAL A 128 -6.53 9.67 4.98
N CYS A 129 -5.64 8.75 4.68
CA CYS A 129 -5.03 8.62 3.35
C CYS A 129 -5.77 7.56 2.55
N VAL A 130 -6.29 7.92 1.39
CA VAL A 130 -6.98 7.00 0.48
C VAL A 130 -6.08 6.70 -0.72
N ALA A 131 -5.82 5.43 -0.96
CA ALA A 131 -5.10 4.96 -2.13
C ALA A 131 -6.08 4.41 -3.16
N LEU A 132 -6.09 5.00 -4.35
CA LEU A 132 -6.92 4.59 -5.49
C LEU A 132 -6.02 4.01 -6.57
N GLY A 133 -6.22 2.72 -6.90
CA GLY A 133 -5.39 2.02 -7.88
C GLY A 133 -6.16 0.83 -8.46
N THR A 134 -5.59 -0.36 -8.40
CA THR A 134 -6.27 -1.63 -8.74
C THR A 134 -7.41 -1.93 -7.77
N GLY A 135 -7.27 -1.49 -6.53
CA GLY A 135 -8.28 -1.51 -5.49
C GLY A 135 -8.43 -0.14 -4.81
N VAL A 136 -9.19 -0.12 -3.72
CA VAL A 136 -9.35 1.03 -2.83
C VAL A 136 -8.93 0.63 -1.43
N GLY A 137 -7.91 1.27 -0.90
CA GLY A 137 -7.47 1.11 0.47
C GLY A 137 -7.35 2.46 1.18
N ALA A 138 -7.34 2.43 2.50
CA ALA A 138 -7.04 3.61 3.28
C ALA A 138 -6.15 3.27 4.48
N GLY A 139 -5.39 4.26 4.93
CA GLY A 139 -4.72 4.24 6.22
C GLY A 139 -5.20 5.41 7.06
N ILE A 140 -5.36 5.18 8.35
CA ILE A 140 -5.93 6.13 9.30
C ILE A 140 -4.85 6.49 10.33
N VAL A 141 -4.61 7.77 10.51
CA VAL A 141 -3.72 8.31 11.55
C VAL A 141 -4.57 9.17 12.48
N ILE A 142 -4.47 8.93 13.78
CA ILE A 142 -5.18 9.68 14.82
C ILE A 142 -4.18 10.08 15.89
N GLY A 143 -4.13 11.38 16.24
CA GLY A 143 -3.16 11.90 17.19
C GLY A 143 -1.70 11.68 16.77
N GLY A 144 -1.43 11.60 15.45
CA GLY A 144 -0.11 11.33 14.89
C GLY A 144 0.30 9.85 14.91
N GLU A 145 -0.57 8.95 15.36
CA GLU A 145 -0.31 7.50 15.41
C GLU A 145 -1.22 6.73 14.47
N LEU A 146 -0.68 5.67 13.85
CA LEU A 146 -1.45 4.81 12.95
C LEU A 146 -2.53 4.05 13.71
N TYR A 147 -3.76 4.16 13.25
CA TYR A 147 -4.90 3.43 13.80
C TYR A 147 -5.23 2.21 12.92
N CYS A 148 -5.00 1.03 13.45
CA CYS A 148 -5.24 -0.23 12.73
C CYS A 148 -6.57 -0.91 13.09
N GLY A 149 -7.32 -0.39 14.07
CA GLY A 149 -8.50 -1.06 14.62
C GLY A 149 -8.14 -2.24 15.53
N HIS A 150 -9.16 -2.93 16.04
CA HIS A 150 -8.96 -4.09 16.92
C HIS A 150 -8.37 -5.28 16.16
N ASP A 151 -8.93 -5.58 14.98
CA ASP A 151 -8.57 -6.74 14.15
C ASP A 151 -7.78 -6.34 12.88
N THR A 152 -7.03 -5.24 12.92
CA THR A 152 -6.26 -4.70 11.80
C THR A 152 -7.08 -4.35 10.54
N GLY A 153 -8.40 -4.26 10.66
CA GLY A 153 -9.33 -3.98 9.56
C GLY A 153 -9.67 -2.49 9.36
N ALA A 154 -9.09 -1.59 10.16
CA ALA A 154 -9.31 -0.16 9.96
C ALA A 154 -8.72 0.28 8.61
N GLY A 155 -9.52 1.02 7.82
CA GLY A 155 -9.10 1.47 6.49
C GLY A 155 -9.56 0.59 5.33
N GLU A 156 -10.23 -0.54 5.56
CA GLU A 156 -10.82 -1.42 4.54
C GLU A 156 -12.10 -0.80 3.93
N ILE A 157 -12.02 0.47 3.56
CA ILE A 157 -13.17 1.26 3.06
C ILE A 157 -13.63 0.83 1.67
N GLY A 158 -12.77 0.18 0.89
CA GLY A 158 -13.09 -0.30 -0.45
C GLY A 158 -14.18 -1.37 -0.45
N SER A 159 -14.23 -2.20 0.58
CA SER A 159 -15.20 -3.30 0.71
C SER A 159 -16.59 -2.86 1.23
N ILE A 160 -16.76 -1.58 1.57
CA ILE A 160 -18.06 -1.06 2.01
C ILE A 160 -19.05 -1.12 0.85
N PRO A 161 -20.25 -1.70 1.05
CA PRO A 161 -21.28 -1.77 0.01
C PRO A 161 -21.64 -0.38 -0.53
N TYR A 162 -21.70 -0.26 -1.85
CA TYR A 162 -22.04 0.97 -2.55
C TYR A 162 -22.73 0.67 -3.87
N LEU A 163 -23.91 1.23 -4.07
CA LEU A 163 -24.80 0.93 -5.19
C LEU A 163 -25.09 -0.59 -5.26
N ASP A 164 -24.85 -1.21 -6.39
CA ASP A 164 -25.03 -2.65 -6.62
C ASP A 164 -23.78 -3.50 -6.32
N ARG A 165 -22.69 -2.87 -5.87
CA ARG A 165 -21.40 -3.51 -5.56
C ARG A 165 -20.76 -2.89 -4.29
N ASP A 166 -19.56 -2.35 -4.41
CA ASP A 166 -18.77 -1.73 -3.35
C ASP A 166 -18.00 -0.50 -3.86
N TYR A 167 -17.41 0.25 -2.95
CA TYR A 167 -16.59 1.41 -3.32
C TYR A 167 -15.35 1.00 -4.14
N GLU A 168 -14.78 -0.17 -3.91
CA GLU A 168 -13.62 -0.63 -4.66
C GLU A 168 -13.95 -0.77 -6.15
N TYR A 169 -15.11 -1.33 -6.49
CA TYR A 169 -15.53 -1.43 -7.89
C TYR A 169 -15.67 -0.06 -8.55
N TYR A 170 -16.31 0.90 -7.88
CA TYR A 170 -16.63 2.20 -8.46
C TYR A 170 -15.50 3.22 -8.39
N CYS A 171 -14.55 3.07 -7.45
CA CYS A 171 -13.48 4.03 -7.20
C CYS A 171 -12.07 3.51 -7.53
N SER A 172 -11.97 2.39 -8.25
CA SER A 172 -10.68 1.83 -8.69
C SER A 172 -10.61 1.64 -10.19
N SER A 173 -9.52 1.04 -10.69
CA SER A 173 -9.39 0.67 -12.10
C SER A 173 -10.50 -0.27 -12.60
N ARG A 174 -11.16 -0.99 -11.69
CA ARG A 174 -12.29 -1.89 -12.00
C ARG A 174 -13.47 -1.15 -12.63
N PHE A 175 -13.67 0.12 -12.29
CA PHE A 175 -14.68 0.99 -12.90
C PHE A 175 -14.53 1.07 -14.42
N PHE A 176 -13.31 1.29 -14.89
CA PHE A 176 -13.01 1.38 -16.32
C PHE A 176 -13.06 0.03 -17.01
N VAL A 177 -12.49 -1.01 -16.38
CA VAL A 177 -12.51 -2.39 -16.90
C VAL A 177 -13.94 -2.88 -17.07
N GLY A 178 -14.83 -2.63 -16.12
CA GLY A 178 -16.24 -2.98 -16.22
C GLY A 178 -16.99 -2.27 -17.34
N ARG A 179 -16.39 -1.23 -17.93
CA ARG A 179 -16.93 -0.46 -19.09
C ARG A 179 -16.15 -0.72 -20.37
N GLY A 180 -15.35 -1.80 -20.42
CA GLY A 180 -14.63 -2.26 -21.61
C GLY A 180 -13.43 -1.39 -22.00
N THR A 181 -12.85 -0.64 -21.07
CA THR A 181 -11.66 0.18 -21.29
C THR A 181 -10.71 0.10 -20.09
N THR A 182 -9.60 0.81 -20.13
CA THR A 182 -8.69 0.99 -19.00
C THR A 182 -8.65 2.46 -18.60
N GLY A 183 -8.24 2.75 -17.35
CA GLY A 183 -8.05 4.13 -16.92
C GLY A 183 -7.08 4.91 -17.82
N LYS A 184 -6.02 4.23 -18.28
CA LYS A 184 -5.04 4.83 -19.20
C LYS A 184 -5.67 5.18 -20.56
N GLU A 185 -6.35 4.25 -21.20
CA GLU A 185 -7.03 4.50 -22.49
C GLU A 185 -8.10 5.59 -22.38
N ALA A 186 -8.91 5.54 -21.33
CA ALA A 186 -9.91 6.57 -21.06
C ALA A 186 -9.26 7.95 -20.84
N TYR A 187 -8.11 8.00 -20.17
CA TYR A 187 -7.36 9.24 -19.98
C TYR A 187 -6.81 9.80 -21.30
N GLU A 188 -6.17 8.97 -22.11
CA GLU A 188 -5.63 9.38 -23.42
C GLU A 188 -6.73 9.89 -24.35
N ARG A 189 -7.88 9.21 -24.38
CA ARG A 189 -9.05 9.65 -25.14
C ARG A 189 -9.64 10.95 -24.62
N ALA A 190 -9.72 11.13 -23.31
CA ALA A 190 -10.22 12.36 -22.71
C ALA A 190 -9.33 13.57 -23.03
N LEU A 191 -7.99 13.37 -23.02
CA LEU A 191 -7.05 14.41 -23.46
C LEU A 191 -7.22 14.77 -24.93
N ALA A 192 -7.62 13.82 -25.77
CA ALA A 192 -7.96 14.08 -27.19
C ALA A 192 -9.36 14.70 -27.40
N GLY A 193 -10.10 15.00 -26.30
CA GLY A 193 -11.39 15.65 -26.36
C GLY A 193 -12.57 14.69 -26.63
N ASP A 194 -12.40 13.38 -26.46
CA ASP A 194 -13.48 12.40 -26.62
C ASP A 194 -14.57 12.62 -25.56
N PRO A 195 -15.82 13.00 -25.96
CA PRO A 195 -16.88 13.29 -24.99
C PRO A 195 -17.28 12.10 -24.13
N ALA A 196 -17.19 10.86 -24.67
CA ALA A 196 -17.53 9.65 -23.92
C ALA A 196 -16.48 9.36 -22.83
N ALA A 197 -15.21 9.57 -23.14
CA ALA A 197 -14.13 9.42 -22.16
C ALA A 197 -14.21 10.51 -21.08
N LEU A 198 -14.52 11.75 -21.44
CA LEU A 198 -14.75 12.83 -20.48
C LEU A 198 -15.94 12.53 -19.55
N ALA A 199 -17.04 11.98 -20.08
CA ALA A 199 -18.18 11.55 -19.28
C ALA A 199 -17.83 10.44 -18.29
N LEU A 200 -17.01 9.46 -18.69
CA LEU A 200 -16.50 8.40 -17.79
C LEU A 200 -15.69 8.97 -16.62
N TRP A 201 -14.81 9.92 -16.89
CA TRP A 201 -14.03 10.57 -15.84
C TRP A 201 -14.89 11.43 -14.91
N HIS A 202 -15.93 12.09 -15.44
CA HIS A 202 -16.89 12.84 -14.63
C HIS A 202 -17.67 11.90 -13.68
N GLU A 203 -18.16 10.78 -14.20
CA GLU A 203 -18.84 9.75 -13.40
C GLU A 203 -17.93 9.17 -12.33
N PHE A 204 -16.70 8.79 -12.69
CA PHE A 204 -15.69 8.28 -11.76
C PHE A 204 -15.39 9.29 -10.65
N GLY A 205 -15.22 10.56 -10.99
CA GLY A 205 -15.05 11.64 -10.02
C GLY A 205 -16.23 11.80 -9.07
N GLY A 206 -17.45 11.58 -9.55
CA GLY A 206 -18.67 11.59 -8.73
C GLY A 206 -18.67 10.47 -7.68
N HIS A 207 -18.21 9.27 -8.04
CA HIS A 207 -18.07 8.15 -7.10
C HIS A 207 -17.00 8.42 -6.05
N ILE A 208 -15.85 8.95 -6.45
CA ILE A 208 -14.79 9.39 -5.51
C ILE A 208 -15.34 10.47 -4.56
N GLY A 209 -16.09 11.43 -5.06
CA GLY A 209 -16.72 12.46 -4.24
C GLY A 209 -17.61 11.86 -3.14
N ARG A 210 -18.39 10.84 -3.46
CA ARG A 210 -19.24 10.13 -2.48
C ARG A 210 -18.43 9.36 -1.45
N LEU A 211 -17.32 8.71 -1.87
CA LEU A 211 -16.38 8.06 -0.97
C LEU A 211 -15.79 9.07 0.03
N VAL A 212 -15.34 10.22 -0.45
CA VAL A 212 -14.80 11.30 0.40
C VAL A 212 -15.85 11.82 1.38
N MET A 213 -17.09 12.04 0.90
CA MET A 213 -18.18 12.48 1.77
C MET A 213 -18.51 11.47 2.88
N MET A 214 -18.48 10.17 2.55
CA MET A 214 -18.68 9.09 3.53
C MET A 214 -17.59 9.11 4.62
N ILE A 215 -16.32 9.33 4.24
CA ILE A 215 -15.20 9.42 5.19
C ILE A 215 -15.31 10.66 6.09
N LEU A 216 -15.74 11.78 5.54
CA LEU A 216 -15.79 13.05 6.27
C LEU A 216 -17.04 13.20 7.15
N ASP A 217 -18.07 12.34 6.97
CA ASP A 217 -19.37 12.41 7.67
C ASP A 217 -19.87 13.86 7.84
N ARG A 218 -19.93 14.59 6.74
CA ARG A 218 -20.52 15.92 6.75
C ARG A 218 -22.03 15.82 6.58
N LYS A 219 -22.75 16.06 7.68
CA LYS A 219 -24.20 16.27 7.67
C LYS A 219 -24.57 17.52 6.90
#